data_68201950fb73c0643122061db68929dd
#
_entry.id   68201950fb73c0643122061db68929dd
#
_cell.length_a   1.000
_cell.length_b   1.000
_cell.length_c   1.000
_cell.angle_alpha   90.00
_cell.angle_beta   90.00
_cell.angle_gamma   90.00
#
_symmetry.space_group_name_H-M   'P 1'
#
loop_
_entity.id
_entity.type
_entity.pdbx_description
1 polymer ?
#
loop_
_entity_poly.entity_id
_entity_poly.type
_entity_poly.pdbx_seq_one_letter_code
_entity_poly.pdbx_strand_id
1 'polypeptide(L)'
;MQEITKQHRRWVANHFGSKVKELHYHLIAIVDACEQSLRLFADKQLVPKENSKAVVYGFSSFVNVIQTLKDTAKIVTGEQVPWSRIEQLRYGSFMRDARNASTHDGNPVVSAWVDGRYFVPMRILRLDQHNKLIEIPAPRQDIRTLCLEFAVDFSNLLRETLSNEMNSSDLRGASLSMSELDEAITESTVMPEFAKQLFAEKRSVLASQLANIQHDPVAQAIAHLEKVISYCHSFQER
;
A
#
# COMPACT_ATOMS: atom_id res chain seq x y z
N MET A 1 -10.37 6.62 -27.34
CA MET A 1 -9.41 5.72 -26.64
C MET A 1 -8.36 6.49 -25.85
N GLN A 2 -7.70 7.53 -26.38
CA GLN A 2 -6.71 8.35 -25.63
C GLN A 2 -7.30 9.11 -24.42
N GLU A 3 -8.53 9.59 -24.51
CA GLU A 3 -9.17 10.37 -23.42
C GLU A 3 -9.55 9.49 -22.24
N ILE A 4 -10.11 8.31 -22.48
CA ILE A 4 -10.42 7.29 -21.44
C ILE A 4 -9.13 6.86 -20.71
N THR A 5 -8.01 6.77 -21.42
CA THR A 5 -6.72 6.41 -20.82
C THR A 5 -6.19 7.52 -19.90
N LYS A 6 -6.35 8.80 -20.28
CA LYS A 6 -5.96 9.95 -19.44
C LYS A 6 -6.83 10.06 -18.19
N GLN A 7 -8.13 9.91 -18.34
CA GLN A 7 -9.09 9.91 -17.24
C GLN A 7 -8.79 8.79 -16.23
N HIS A 8 -8.60 7.56 -16.72
CA HIS A 8 -8.23 6.42 -15.87
C HIS A 8 -6.91 6.66 -15.14
N ARG A 9 -5.90 7.21 -15.81
CA ARG A 9 -4.61 7.58 -15.20
C ARG A 9 -4.79 8.58 -14.07
N ARG A 10 -5.57 9.65 -14.28
CA ARG A 10 -5.90 10.66 -13.26
C ARG A 10 -6.64 10.04 -12.08
N TRP A 11 -7.62 9.19 -12.35
CA TRP A 11 -8.38 8.51 -11.32
C TRP A 11 -7.49 7.62 -10.46
N VAL A 12 -6.61 6.82 -11.07
CA VAL A 12 -5.63 5.99 -10.35
C VAL A 12 -4.67 6.84 -9.52
N ALA A 13 -4.17 7.96 -10.07
CA ALA A 13 -3.29 8.87 -9.33
C ALA A 13 -3.95 9.42 -8.06
N ASN A 14 -5.23 9.80 -8.13
CA ASN A 14 -5.99 10.27 -6.96
C ASN A 14 -6.18 9.20 -5.87
N HIS A 15 -6.17 7.90 -6.23
CA HIS A 15 -6.30 6.81 -5.27
C HIS A 15 -4.95 6.27 -4.78
N PHE A 16 -3.84 6.62 -5.44
CA PHE A 16 -2.52 6.12 -5.10
C PHE A 16 -2.14 6.44 -3.66
N GLY A 17 -2.33 7.69 -3.22
CA GLY A 17 -2.07 8.10 -1.85
C GLY A 17 -2.86 7.30 -0.80
N SER A 18 -4.06 6.84 -1.13
CA SER A 18 -4.86 5.98 -0.24
C SER A 18 -4.24 4.58 -0.11
N LYS A 19 -3.64 4.04 -1.18
CA LYS A 19 -2.90 2.77 -1.11
C LYS A 19 -1.60 2.88 -0.33
N VAL A 20 -0.92 4.04 -0.37
CA VAL A 20 0.23 4.29 0.52
C VAL A 20 -0.20 4.34 1.99
N LYS A 21 -1.36 4.96 2.31
CA LYS A 21 -1.92 4.93 3.67
C LYS A 21 -2.26 3.51 4.12
N GLU A 22 -2.76 2.66 3.24
CA GLU A 22 -3.05 1.25 3.53
C GLU A 22 -1.77 0.47 3.86
N LEU A 23 -0.68 0.68 3.08
CA LEU A 23 0.64 0.14 3.41
C LEU A 23 1.09 0.57 4.80
N HIS A 24 0.99 1.87 5.10
CA HIS A 24 1.36 2.42 6.40
C HIS A 24 0.52 1.84 7.54
N TYR A 25 -0.80 1.71 7.34
CA TYR A 25 -1.70 1.11 8.33
C TYR A 25 -1.30 -0.32 8.70
N HIS A 26 -1.04 -1.17 7.69
CA HIS A 26 -0.61 -2.54 7.95
C HIS A 26 0.76 -2.61 8.61
N LEU A 27 1.68 -1.73 8.23
CA LEU A 27 2.99 -1.61 8.87
C LEU A 27 2.86 -1.26 10.35
N ILE A 28 2.07 -0.23 10.69
CA ILE A 28 1.80 0.17 12.08
C ILE A 28 1.20 -0.99 12.87
N ALA A 29 0.20 -1.66 12.34
CA ALA A 29 -0.46 -2.78 13.02
C ALA A 29 0.52 -3.93 13.33
N ILE A 30 1.42 -4.26 12.40
CA ILE A 30 2.47 -5.26 12.61
C ILE A 30 3.43 -4.81 13.71
N VAL A 31 3.93 -3.58 13.61
CA VAL A 31 4.94 -3.03 14.52
C VAL A 31 4.39 -2.93 15.95
N ASP A 32 3.18 -2.39 16.11
CA ASP A 32 2.54 -2.24 17.43
C ASP A 32 2.31 -3.60 18.10
N ALA A 33 1.85 -4.60 17.35
CA ALA A 33 1.66 -5.95 17.87
C ALA A 33 3.00 -6.62 18.26
N CYS A 34 4.07 -6.40 17.47
CA CYS A 34 5.41 -6.89 17.78
C CYS A 34 5.97 -6.22 19.04
N GLU A 35 5.86 -4.89 19.15
CA GLU A 35 6.32 -4.12 20.31
C GLU A 35 5.55 -4.52 21.58
N GLN A 36 4.25 -4.70 21.48
CA GLN A 36 3.44 -5.16 22.62
C GLN A 36 3.85 -6.58 23.05
N SER A 37 4.05 -7.51 22.09
CA SER A 37 4.50 -8.87 22.39
C SER A 37 5.86 -8.87 23.10
N LEU A 38 6.79 -8.05 22.63
CA LEU A 38 8.13 -7.97 23.22
C LEU A 38 8.09 -7.43 24.65
N ARG A 39 7.30 -6.39 24.91
CA ARG A 39 7.12 -5.83 26.26
C ARG A 39 6.50 -6.83 27.21
N LEU A 40 5.38 -7.47 26.82
CA LEU A 40 4.69 -8.46 27.65
C LEU A 40 5.59 -9.66 27.97
N PHE A 41 6.39 -10.10 27.00
CA PHE A 41 7.36 -11.17 27.22
C PHE A 41 8.44 -10.76 28.25
N ALA A 42 9.00 -9.54 28.11
CA ALA A 42 9.99 -9.01 29.05
C ALA A 42 9.42 -8.90 30.49
N ASP A 43 8.15 -8.52 30.60
CA ASP A 43 7.42 -8.42 31.87
C ASP A 43 6.89 -9.77 32.38
N LYS A 44 7.22 -10.89 31.72
CA LYS A 44 6.73 -12.26 32.02
C LYS A 44 5.20 -12.37 32.06
N GLN A 45 4.53 -11.57 31.23
CA GLN A 45 3.08 -11.58 31.08
C GLN A 45 2.65 -12.41 29.85
N LEU A 46 1.39 -12.85 29.85
CA LEU A 46 0.82 -13.58 28.73
C LEU A 46 0.63 -12.66 27.52
N VAL A 47 1.16 -13.07 26.38
CA VAL A 47 0.94 -12.37 25.10
C VAL A 47 -0.43 -12.76 24.54
N PRO A 48 -1.33 -11.82 24.26
CA PRO A 48 -2.64 -12.11 23.68
C PRO A 48 -2.50 -12.79 22.30
N LYS A 49 -3.39 -13.75 22.01
CA LYS A 49 -3.45 -14.40 20.69
C LYS A 49 -3.74 -13.43 19.55
N GLU A 50 -4.41 -12.33 19.86
CA GLU A 50 -4.73 -11.24 18.93
C GLU A 50 -3.46 -10.59 18.34
N ASN A 51 -2.39 -10.48 19.11
CA ASN A 51 -1.10 -9.99 18.62
C ASN A 51 -0.55 -10.88 17.50
N SER A 52 -0.60 -12.19 17.68
CA SER A 52 -0.17 -13.13 16.64
C SER A 52 -1.02 -12.98 15.38
N LYS A 53 -2.34 -12.85 15.52
CA LYS A 53 -3.24 -12.62 14.37
C LYS A 53 -2.94 -11.30 13.68
N ALA A 54 -2.72 -10.23 14.44
CA ALA A 54 -2.38 -8.92 13.88
C ALA A 54 -1.09 -8.98 13.06
N VAL A 55 -0.06 -9.68 13.55
CA VAL A 55 1.21 -9.85 12.82
C VAL A 55 1.01 -10.72 11.58
N VAL A 56 0.38 -11.88 11.69
CA VAL A 56 0.20 -12.84 10.58
C VAL A 56 -0.66 -12.25 9.46
N TYR A 57 -1.84 -11.72 9.80
CA TYR A 57 -2.75 -11.16 8.80
C TYR A 57 -2.27 -9.80 8.30
N GLY A 58 -1.68 -8.99 9.18
CA GLY A 58 -1.05 -7.73 8.81
C GLY A 58 0.08 -7.93 7.81
N PHE A 59 0.93 -8.92 8.02
CA PHE A 59 2.01 -9.25 7.09
C PHE A 59 1.48 -9.71 5.72
N SER A 60 0.47 -10.59 5.69
CA SER A 60 -0.17 -11.00 4.45
C SER A 60 -0.76 -9.81 3.68
N SER A 61 -1.45 -8.92 4.36
CA SER A 61 -1.99 -7.69 3.76
C SER A 61 -0.89 -6.74 3.29
N PHE A 62 0.16 -6.56 4.08
CA PHE A 62 1.31 -5.73 3.76
C PHE A 62 1.99 -6.16 2.44
N VAL A 63 2.29 -7.46 2.29
CA VAL A 63 2.93 -7.95 1.04
C VAL A 63 2.01 -7.85 -0.18
N ASN A 64 0.69 -7.93 0.00
CA ASN A 64 -0.27 -7.75 -1.09
C ASN A 64 -0.37 -6.29 -1.56
N VAL A 65 -0.30 -5.32 -0.64
CA VAL A 65 -0.31 -3.89 -0.98
C VAL A 65 0.94 -3.50 -1.80
N ILE A 66 2.09 -4.15 -1.59
CA ILE A 66 3.30 -3.95 -2.41
C ILE A 66 2.99 -4.19 -3.89
N GLN A 67 2.32 -5.30 -4.22
CA GLN A 67 1.92 -5.60 -5.60
C GLN A 67 1.00 -4.51 -6.16
N THR A 68 0.00 -4.11 -5.38
CA THR A 68 -0.95 -3.08 -5.81
C THR A 68 -0.25 -1.76 -6.10
N LEU A 69 0.63 -1.30 -5.20
CA LEU A 69 1.39 -0.06 -5.37
C LEU A 69 2.33 -0.13 -6.59
N LYS A 70 2.99 -1.27 -6.81
CA LYS A 70 3.83 -1.50 -7.99
C LYS A 70 3.02 -1.36 -9.29
N ASP A 71 1.84 -1.98 -9.34
CA ASP A 71 1.00 -1.98 -10.55
C ASP A 71 0.34 -0.60 -10.79
N THR A 72 -0.10 0.07 -9.73
CA THR A 72 -0.67 1.43 -9.84
C THR A 72 0.39 2.48 -10.17
N ALA A 73 1.63 2.35 -9.69
CA ALA A 73 2.74 3.21 -10.08
C ALA A 73 2.95 3.19 -11.61
N LYS A 74 2.89 2.01 -12.23
CA LYS A 74 2.97 1.87 -13.70
C LYS A 74 1.87 2.67 -14.42
N ILE A 75 0.65 2.65 -13.90
CA ILE A 75 -0.48 3.39 -14.52
C ILE A 75 -0.26 4.90 -14.39
N VAL A 76 0.20 5.36 -13.22
CA VAL A 76 0.41 6.79 -12.94
C VAL A 76 1.56 7.36 -13.76
N THR A 77 2.69 6.65 -13.86
CA THR A 77 3.91 7.17 -14.48
C THR A 77 4.08 6.74 -15.95
N GLY A 78 3.38 5.70 -16.38
CA GLY A 78 3.64 5.04 -17.66
C GLY A 78 4.90 4.15 -17.63
N GLU A 79 5.70 4.20 -16.55
CA GLU A 79 6.91 3.41 -16.40
C GLU A 79 6.65 2.13 -15.61
N GLN A 80 7.18 1.01 -16.10
CA GLN A 80 7.05 -0.25 -15.40
C GLN A 80 8.01 -0.30 -14.21
N VAL A 81 7.48 -0.58 -13.01
CA VAL A 81 8.29 -0.98 -11.85
C VAL A 81 8.35 -2.52 -11.84
N PRO A 82 9.35 -3.16 -12.45
CA PRO A 82 9.43 -4.61 -12.52
C PRO A 82 9.81 -5.18 -11.15
N TRP A 83 9.41 -6.43 -10.90
CA TRP A 83 9.84 -7.12 -9.68
C TRP A 83 11.37 -7.18 -9.55
N SER A 84 12.11 -7.32 -10.65
CA SER A 84 13.58 -7.31 -10.63
C SER A 84 14.20 -6.06 -9.99
N ARG A 85 13.51 -4.91 -10.04
CA ARG A 85 13.94 -3.68 -9.35
C ARG A 85 13.60 -3.74 -7.84
N ILE A 86 12.46 -4.32 -7.49
CA ILE A 86 12.07 -4.52 -6.08
C ILE A 86 12.97 -5.58 -5.42
N GLU A 87 13.33 -6.63 -6.13
CA GLU A 87 14.21 -7.70 -5.64
C GLU A 87 15.62 -7.23 -5.27
N GLN A 88 16.07 -6.09 -5.80
CA GLN A 88 17.35 -5.46 -5.43
C GLN A 88 17.29 -4.73 -4.08
N LEU A 89 16.09 -4.44 -3.57
CA LEU A 89 15.89 -3.87 -2.24
C LEU A 89 16.18 -4.92 -1.15
N ARG A 90 16.49 -4.46 0.06
CA ARG A 90 16.60 -5.38 1.21
C ARG A 90 15.32 -6.21 1.33
N TYR A 91 15.47 -7.50 1.42
CA TYR A 91 14.36 -8.48 1.49
C TYR A 91 13.40 -8.48 0.29
N GLY A 92 13.68 -7.76 -0.79
CA GLY A 92 12.76 -7.62 -1.92
C GLY A 92 12.39 -8.94 -2.57
N SER A 93 13.37 -9.84 -2.77
CA SER A 93 13.10 -11.20 -3.28
C SER A 93 12.20 -11.99 -2.32
N PHE A 94 12.47 -11.90 -1.01
CA PHE A 94 11.63 -12.55 -0.01
C PHE A 94 10.20 -11.98 -0.01
N MET A 95 10.02 -10.66 -0.10
CA MET A 95 8.69 -10.03 -0.12
C MET A 95 7.86 -10.47 -1.32
N ARG A 96 8.48 -10.58 -2.52
CA ARG A 96 7.80 -11.14 -3.70
C ARG A 96 7.33 -12.56 -3.46
N ASP A 97 8.22 -13.39 -2.96
CA ASP A 97 7.96 -14.82 -2.80
C ASP A 97 7.00 -15.09 -1.65
N ALA A 98 7.10 -14.34 -0.55
CA ALA A 98 6.15 -14.37 0.57
C ALA A 98 4.73 -13.96 0.11
N ARG A 99 4.62 -12.91 -0.71
CA ARG A 99 3.34 -12.54 -1.33
C ARG A 99 2.75 -13.68 -2.13
N ASN A 100 3.56 -14.33 -2.97
CA ASN A 100 3.09 -15.45 -3.79
C ASN A 100 2.66 -16.64 -2.93
N ALA A 101 3.44 -16.99 -1.90
CA ALA A 101 3.10 -18.07 -0.97
C ALA A 101 1.81 -17.76 -0.19
N SER A 102 1.66 -16.54 0.32
CA SER A 102 0.46 -16.12 1.05
C SER A 102 -0.80 -16.11 0.17
N THR A 103 -0.69 -15.60 -1.07
CA THR A 103 -1.85 -15.37 -1.94
C THR A 103 -2.28 -16.62 -2.70
N HIS A 104 -1.32 -17.42 -3.18
CA HIS A 104 -1.62 -18.55 -4.05
C HIS A 104 -1.66 -19.89 -3.31
N ASP A 105 -0.84 -20.03 -2.26
CA ASP A 105 -0.72 -21.31 -1.54
C ASP A 105 -1.38 -21.25 -0.15
N GLY A 106 -1.93 -20.10 0.27
CA GLY A 106 -2.54 -19.91 1.57
C GLY A 106 -1.55 -20.06 2.75
N ASN A 107 -0.23 -19.94 2.48
CA ASN A 107 0.79 -20.09 3.51
C ASN A 107 0.81 -18.87 4.42
N PRO A 108 0.70 -19.02 5.75
CA PRO A 108 0.71 -17.89 6.67
C PRO A 108 2.09 -17.17 6.74
N VAL A 109 3.16 -17.75 6.17
CA VAL A 109 4.54 -17.23 6.13
C VAL A 109 5.13 -17.01 7.52
N VAL A 110 4.46 -16.23 8.36
CA VAL A 110 4.85 -15.93 9.74
C VAL A 110 4.15 -16.89 10.69
N SER A 111 4.90 -17.80 11.33
CA SER A 111 4.31 -18.82 12.20
C SER A 111 5.18 -19.21 13.41
N ALA A 112 6.34 -18.59 13.59
CA ALA A 112 7.16 -18.77 14.76
C ALA A 112 7.14 -17.54 15.68
N TRP A 113 7.12 -17.84 17.00
CA TRP A 113 7.24 -16.85 18.05
C TRP A 113 8.33 -17.31 19.02
N VAL A 114 9.35 -16.50 19.20
CA VAL A 114 10.50 -16.77 20.05
C VAL A 114 10.87 -15.50 20.81
N ASP A 115 10.94 -15.57 22.13
CA ASP A 115 11.36 -14.47 23.01
C ASP A 115 10.64 -13.13 22.73
N GLY A 116 9.31 -13.21 22.54
CA GLY A 116 8.48 -12.05 22.29
C GLY A 116 8.48 -11.56 20.83
N ARG A 117 9.23 -12.19 19.94
CA ARG A 117 9.41 -11.80 18.54
C ARG A 117 8.78 -12.80 17.58
N TYR A 118 8.36 -12.31 16.41
CA TYR A 118 7.76 -13.12 15.36
C TYR A 118 8.74 -13.35 14.21
N PHE A 119 8.77 -14.59 13.68
CA PHE A 119 9.71 -15.00 12.64
C PHE A 119 9.02 -15.85 11.56
N VAL A 120 9.69 -15.95 10.43
CA VAL A 120 9.49 -17.01 9.44
C VAL A 120 10.27 -18.24 9.93
N PRO A 121 9.63 -19.36 10.31
CA PRO A 121 10.30 -20.42 11.09
C PRO A 121 11.31 -21.23 10.29
N MET A 122 11.04 -21.39 8.99
CA MET A 122 11.86 -22.22 8.11
C MET A 122 11.66 -21.79 6.64
N ARG A 123 12.45 -22.37 5.74
CA ARG A 123 12.20 -22.21 4.31
C ARG A 123 10.76 -22.60 3.96
N ILE A 124 10.16 -21.84 3.03
CA ILE A 124 8.85 -22.13 2.47
C ILE A 124 9.06 -22.86 1.15
N LEU A 125 8.34 -23.97 0.97
CA LEU A 125 8.32 -24.71 -0.28
C LEU A 125 7.01 -24.43 -1.01
N ARG A 126 7.08 -24.09 -2.29
CA ARG A 126 5.91 -23.91 -3.15
C ARG A 126 6.18 -24.40 -4.57
N LEU A 127 5.13 -24.61 -5.33
CA LEU A 127 5.23 -24.86 -6.76
C LEU A 127 4.92 -23.59 -7.55
N ASP A 128 5.69 -23.34 -8.61
CA ASP A 128 5.36 -22.27 -9.55
C ASP A 128 4.24 -22.73 -10.53
N GLN A 129 3.87 -21.84 -11.45
CA GLN A 129 2.85 -22.13 -12.48
C GLN A 129 3.22 -23.28 -13.45
N HIS A 130 4.47 -23.72 -13.43
CA HIS A 130 5.00 -24.83 -14.23
C HIS A 130 5.27 -26.09 -13.40
N ASN A 131 4.73 -26.16 -12.17
CA ASN A 131 4.95 -27.24 -11.19
C ASN A 131 6.43 -27.42 -10.80
N LYS A 132 7.27 -26.38 -10.97
CA LYS A 132 8.65 -26.38 -10.51
C LYS A 132 8.69 -26.00 -9.03
N LEU A 133 9.44 -26.78 -8.24
CA LEU A 133 9.66 -26.49 -6.83
C LEU A 133 10.48 -25.20 -6.69
N ILE A 134 9.94 -24.25 -5.92
CA ILE A 134 10.60 -23.04 -5.46
C ILE A 134 10.83 -23.17 -3.96
N GLU A 135 12.06 -22.93 -3.55
CA GLU A 135 12.45 -22.84 -2.15
C GLU A 135 12.69 -21.38 -1.79
N ILE A 136 11.96 -20.86 -0.82
CA ILE A 136 12.06 -19.50 -0.31
C ILE A 136 12.81 -19.57 1.03
N PRO A 137 14.05 -19.09 1.12
CA PRO A 137 14.80 -19.11 2.36
C PRO A 137 14.17 -18.17 3.40
N ALA A 138 14.10 -18.62 4.65
CA ALA A 138 13.63 -17.78 5.75
C ALA A 138 14.64 -16.66 6.06
N PRO A 139 14.19 -15.41 6.20
CA PRO A 139 15.03 -14.32 6.69
C PRO A 139 15.49 -14.60 8.13
N ARG A 140 16.67 -14.10 8.50
CA ARG A 140 17.16 -14.21 9.89
C ARG A 140 16.51 -13.19 10.81
N GLN A 141 16.04 -12.08 10.27
CA GLN A 141 15.44 -10.98 11.01
C GLN A 141 14.02 -11.34 11.45
N ASP A 142 13.63 -10.77 12.58
CA ASP A 142 12.24 -10.77 13.02
C ASP A 142 11.37 -9.92 12.06
N ILE A 143 10.08 -10.20 12.06
CA ILE A 143 9.11 -9.60 11.13
C ILE A 143 9.03 -8.08 11.27
N ARG A 144 9.15 -7.53 12.49
CA ARG A 144 9.15 -6.08 12.72
C ARG A 144 10.31 -5.42 11.98
N THR A 145 11.54 -5.88 12.23
CA THR A 145 12.75 -5.36 11.60
C THR A 145 12.67 -5.47 10.07
N LEU A 146 12.28 -6.64 9.58
CA LEU A 146 12.14 -6.92 8.16
C LEU A 146 11.13 -5.97 7.46
N CYS A 147 9.95 -5.75 8.06
CA CYS A 147 8.95 -4.86 7.48
C CYS A 147 9.38 -3.39 7.52
N LEU A 148 10.00 -2.93 8.62
CA LEU A 148 10.48 -1.56 8.75
C LEU A 148 11.58 -1.24 7.71
N GLU A 149 12.59 -2.09 7.59
CA GLU A 149 13.70 -1.87 6.67
C GLU A 149 13.26 -1.94 5.20
N PHE A 150 12.41 -2.92 4.85
CA PHE A 150 11.85 -3.01 3.50
C PHE A 150 10.95 -1.82 3.16
N ALA A 151 10.11 -1.37 4.10
CA ALA A 151 9.20 -0.25 3.87
C ALA A 151 9.96 1.06 3.56
N VAL A 152 11.11 1.30 4.18
CA VAL A 152 11.98 2.45 3.85
C VAL A 152 12.46 2.36 2.40
N ASP A 153 13.05 1.23 2.03
CA ASP A 153 13.64 1.06 0.70
C ASP A 153 12.57 1.11 -0.39
N PHE A 154 11.42 0.44 -0.17
CA PHE A 154 10.31 0.44 -1.12
C PHE A 154 9.63 1.80 -1.25
N SER A 155 9.46 2.54 -0.15
CA SER A 155 8.92 3.91 -0.18
C SER A 155 9.85 4.87 -0.93
N ASN A 156 11.16 4.74 -0.77
CA ASN A 156 12.14 5.51 -1.54
C ASN A 156 12.06 5.19 -3.03
N LEU A 157 11.99 3.91 -3.40
CA LEU A 157 11.81 3.48 -4.79
C LEU A 157 10.56 4.09 -5.44
N LEU A 158 9.41 4.05 -4.73
CA LEU A 158 8.17 4.64 -5.23
C LEU A 158 8.26 6.16 -5.33
N ARG A 159 8.88 6.83 -4.35
CA ARG A 159 9.09 8.27 -4.36
C ARG A 159 9.91 8.72 -5.57
N GLU A 160 11.03 8.04 -5.86
CA GLU A 160 11.84 8.28 -7.05
C GLU A 160 11.02 8.08 -8.33
N THR A 161 10.27 6.98 -8.43
CA THR A 161 9.45 6.65 -9.60
C THR A 161 8.37 7.71 -9.85
N LEU A 162 7.75 8.25 -8.79
CA LEU A 162 6.68 9.25 -8.89
C LEU A 162 7.21 10.68 -9.10
N SER A 163 8.46 10.97 -8.76
CA SER A 163 8.98 12.34 -8.71
C SER A 163 8.87 13.08 -10.05
N ASN A 164 9.01 12.37 -11.17
CA ASN A 164 8.91 12.95 -12.51
C ASN A 164 7.48 13.40 -12.88
N GLU A 165 6.47 12.87 -12.18
CA GLU A 165 5.06 13.21 -12.41
C GLU A 165 4.53 14.29 -11.46
N MET A 166 5.35 14.77 -10.53
CA MET A 166 5.00 15.94 -9.72
C MET A 166 4.73 17.14 -10.59
N ASN A 167 3.64 17.87 -10.27
CA ASN A 167 3.18 19.01 -11.04
C ASN A 167 2.73 18.70 -12.48
N SER A 168 2.50 17.43 -12.83
CA SER A 168 1.96 17.06 -14.14
C SER A 168 0.58 17.67 -14.34
N SER A 169 0.42 18.49 -15.39
CA SER A 169 -0.86 19.13 -15.73
C SER A 169 -1.96 18.12 -16.03
N ASP A 170 -1.60 16.93 -16.50
CA ASP A 170 -2.53 15.85 -16.81
C ASP A 170 -3.11 15.19 -15.56
N LEU A 171 -2.42 15.26 -14.42
CA LEU A 171 -2.80 14.60 -13.17
C LEU A 171 -3.37 15.57 -12.13
N ARG A 172 -3.04 16.87 -12.22
CA ARG A 172 -3.53 17.90 -11.30
C ARG A 172 -5.01 18.23 -11.50
N GLY A 173 -5.64 18.71 -10.44
CA GLY A 173 -7.02 19.19 -10.43
C GLY A 173 -8.00 18.26 -9.76
N ALA A 174 -9.27 18.44 -10.03
CA ALA A 174 -10.33 17.57 -9.49
C ALA A 174 -10.20 16.14 -10.05
N SER A 175 -10.49 15.16 -9.21
CA SER A 175 -10.48 13.75 -9.61
C SER A 175 -11.59 13.41 -10.62
N LEU A 176 -12.69 14.13 -10.58
CA LEU A 176 -13.84 14.00 -11.50
C LEU A 176 -14.10 15.33 -12.19
N SER A 177 -14.45 15.28 -13.44
CA SER A 177 -15.01 16.42 -14.20
C SER A 177 -16.46 16.67 -13.77
N MET A 178 -17.00 17.82 -14.15
CA MET A 178 -18.41 18.14 -13.88
C MET A 178 -19.36 17.18 -14.61
N SER A 179 -19.01 16.73 -15.83
CA SER A 179 -19.81 15.73 -16.56
C SER A 179 -19.82 14.35 -15.90
N GLU A 180 -18.70 13.92 -15.34
CA GLU A 180 -18.62 12.65 -14.62
C GLU A 180 -19.40 12.70 -13.29
N LEU A 181 -19.42 13.86 -12.63
CA LEU A 181 -20.27 14.06 -11.45
C LEU A 181 -21.76 14.06 -11.81
N ASP A 182 -22.15 14.72 -12.90
CA ASP A 182 -23.53 14.72 -13.41
C ASP A 182 -24.00 13.27 -13.67
N GLU A 183 -23.18 12.47 -14.36
CA GLU A 183 -23.46 11.07 -14.64
C GLU A 183 -23.57 10.23 -13.36
N ALA A 184 -22.56 10.30 -12.49
CA ALA A 184 -22.53 9.55 -11.24
C ALA A 184 -23.71 9.86 -10.33
N ILE A 185 -24.14 11.12 -10.26
CA ILE A 185 -25.28 11.52 -9.42
C ILE A 185 -26.60 11.09 -10.05
N THR A 186 -26.74 11.24 -11.36
CA THR A 186 -27.96 10.83 -12.10
C THR A 186 -28.18 9.32 -12.01
N GLU A 187 -27.11 8.54 -12.20
CA GLU A 187 -27.17 7.07 -12.19
C GLU A 187 -27.18 6.48 -10.77
N SER A 188 -26.89 7.27 -9.76
CA SER A 188 -26.87 6.76 -8.37
C SER A 188 -28.22 6.25 -7.92
N THR A 189 -28.27 4.98 -7.55
CA THR A 189 -29.43 4.32 -6.95
C THR A 189 -29.54 4.53 -5.43
N VAL A 190 -28.46 4.99 -4.80
CA VAL A 190 -28.38 5.17 -3.35
C VAL A 190 -28.50 6.62 -2.92
N MET A 191 -28.38 7.58 -3.86
CA MET A 191 -28.50 9.00 -3.55
C MET A 191 -29.98 9.40 -3.46
N PRO A 192 -30.42 10.02 -2.34
CA PRO A 192 -31.79 10.49 -2.19
C PRO A 192 -32.13 11.59 -3.19
N GLU A 193 -33.41 11.66 -3.61
CA GLU A 193 -33.87 12.61 -4.63
C GLU A 193 -33.61 14.07 -4.23
N PHE A 194 -33.80 14.44 -2.96
CA PHE A 194 -33.49 15.78 -2.48
C PHE A 194 -32.02 16.18 -2.69
N ALA A 195 -31.08 15.21 -2.59
CA ALA A 195 -29.67 15.46 -2.80
C ALA A 195 -29.35 15.67 -4.27
N LYS A 196 -30.02 14.93 -5.17
CA LYS A 196 -29.92 15.14 -6.62
C LYS A 196 -30.45 16.53 -7.02
N GLN A 197 -31.58 16.96 -6.45
CA GLN A 197 -32.15 18.30 -6.66
C GLN A 197 -31.19 19.41 -6.18
N LEU A 198 -30.67 19.27 -4.95
CA LEU A 198 -29.70 20.22 -4.41
C LEU A 198 -28.42 20.32 -5.27
N PHE A 199 -27.95 19.18 -5.77
CA PHE A 199 -26.82 19.16 -6.70
C PHE A 199 -27.12 19.93 -7.99
N ALA A 200 -28.30 19.70 -8.60
CA ALA A 200 -28.74 20.40 -9.81
C ALA A 200 -28.82 21.93 -9.57
N GLU A 201 -29.38 22.36 -8.44
CA GLU A 201 -29.45 23.78 -8.06
C GLU A 201 -28.07 24.43 -7.87
N LYS A 202 -27.09 23.71 -7.33
CA LYS A 202 -25.75 24.19 -7.03
C LYS A 202 -24.73 23.91 -8.13
N ARG A 203 -25.14 23.31 -9.24
CA ARG A 203 -24.25 22.81 -10.30
C ARG A 203 -23.25 23.86 -10.82
N SER A 204 -23.69 25.11 -11.04
CA SER A 204 -22.83 26.18 -11.53
C SER A 204 -21.75 26.58 -10.53
N VAL A 205 -22.10 26.60 -9.24
CA VAL A 205 -21.16 26.91 -8.14
C VAL A 205 -20.13 25.78 -8.04
N LEU A 206 -20.58 24.53 -8.07
CA LEU A 206 -19.72 23.36 -8.02
C LEU A 206 -18.78 23.32 -9.22
N ALA A 207 -19.24 23.62 -10.44
CA ALA A 207 -18.39 23.69 -11.63
C ALA A 207 -17.26 24.72 -11.47
N SER A 208 -17.58 25.90 -10.92
CA SER A 208 -16.58 26.93 -10.64
C SER A 208 -15.57 26.48 -9.57
N GLN A 209 -16.04 25.82 -8.52
CA GLN A 209 -15.16 25.30 -7.47
C GLN A 209 -14.24 24.21 -8.00
N LEU A 210 -14.76 23.25 -8.80
CA LEU A 210 -13.96 22.18 -9.40
C LEU A 210 -12.88 22.73 -10.32
N ALA A 211 -13.20 23.76 -11.12
CA ALA A 211 -12.22 24.38 -12.01
C ALA A 211 -11.05 25.04 -11.25
N ASN A 212 -11.26 25.44 -10.00
CA ASN A 212 -10.26 26.08 -9.15
C ASN A 212 -9.46 25.10 -8.27
N ILE A 213 -9.79 23.80 -8.30
CA ILE A 213 -9.04 22.79 -7.52
C ILE A 213 -7.62 22.66 -8.07
N GLN A 214 -6.63 22.92 -7.23
CA GLN A 214 -5.19 22.78 -7.53
C GLN A 214 -4.58 21.53 -6.88
N HIS A 215 -5.39 20.50 -6.65
CA HIS A 215 -4.91 19.27 -6.03
C HIS A 215 -3.86 18.57 -6.90
N ASP A 216 -2.73 18.19 -6.29
CA ASP A 216 -1.69 17.38 -6.89
C ASP A 216 -1.66 16.00 -6.18
N PRO A 217 -2.26 14.96 -6.78
CA PRO A 217 -2.34 13.65 -6.16
C PRO A 217 -0.97 12.97 -6.04
N VAL A 218 -0.03 13.29 -6.93
CA VAL A 218 1.33 12.73 -6.89
C VAL A 218 2.12 13.35 -5.74
N ALA A 219 2.08 14.68 -5.59
CA ALA A 219 2.70 15.35 -4.45
C ALA A 219 2.13 14.84 -3.12
N GLN A 220 0.82 14.61 -3.04
CA GLN A 220 0.18 14.04 -1.86
C GLN A 220 0.65 12.60 -1.59
N ALA A 221 0.77 11.78 -2.63
CA ALA A 221 1.28 10.41 -2.49
C ALA A 221 2.72 10.38 -1.99
N ILE A 222 3.58 11.25 -2.52
CA ILE A 222 4.97 11.42 -2.07
C ILE A 222 5.02 11.83 -0.59
N ALA A 223 4.19 12.80 -0.18
CA ALA A 223 4.12 13.20 1.24
C ALA A 223 3.66 12.04 2.16
N HIS A 224 2.83 11.11 1.68
CA HIS A 224 2.48 9.91 2.44
C HIS A 224 3.62 8.89 2.49
N LEU A 225 4.41 8.72 1.42
CA LEU A 225 5.61 7.88 1.43
C LEU A 225 6.66 8.42 2.41
N GLU A 226 6.85 9.72 2.47
CA GLU A 226 7.74 10.38 3.44
C GLU A 226 7.30 10.12 4.89
N LYS A 227 5.99 10.10 5.16
CA LYS A 227 5.48 9.72 6.49
C LYS A 227 5.80 8.26 6.83
N VAL A 228 5.71 7.33 5.87
CA VAL A 228 6.14 5.93 6.08
C VAL A 228 7.62 5.86 6.43
N ILE A 229 8.46 6.55 5.67
CA ILE A 229 9.91 6.60 5.91
C ILE A 229 10.22 7.17 7.30
N SER A 230 9.62 8.31 7.65
CA SER A 230 9.81 8.95 8.96
C SER A 230 9.35 8.06 10.11
N TYR A 231 8.21 7.37 9.96
CA TYR A 231 7.74 6.40 10.92
C TYR A 231 8.77 5.28 11.13
N CYS A 232 9.30 4.69 10.05
CA CYS A 232 10.29 3.62 10.15
C CYS A 232 11.58 4.09 10.86
N HIS A 233 12.08 5.29 10.55
CA HIS A 233 13.29 5.83 11.16
C HIS A 233 13.13 6.06 12.66
N SER A 234 11.93 6.38 13.16
CA SER A 234 11.70 6.55 14.61
C SER A 234 11.96 5.29 15.44
N PHE A 235 12.08 4.11 14.81
CA PHE A 235 12.43 2.83 15.43
C PHE A 235 13.90 2.44 15.27
N GLN A 236 14.67 3.10 14.43
CA GLN A 236 16.10 2.83 14.23
C GLN A 236 16.97 3.58 15.25
N GLU A 237 16.43 4.63 15.86
CA GLU A 237 17.12 5.47 16.86
C GLU A 237 16.92 4.96 18.31
N ARG A 238 16.22 3.84 18.51
CA ARG A 238 15.98 3.19 19.81
C ARG A 238 16.76 1.90 19.94
#